data_cd296e234139f28f4c0226e104967a75
#
_entry.id   cd296e234139f28f4c0226e104967a75
#
_cell.length_a   1.000
_cell.length_b   1.000
_cell.length_c   1.000
_cell.angle_alpha   90.00
_cell.angle_beta   90.00
_cell.angle_gamma   90.00
#
_symmetry.space_group_name_H-M   'P 1'
#
loop_
_entity.id
_entity.type
_entity.pdbx_description
1 polymer ?
#
loop_
_entity_poly.entity_id
_entity_poly.type
_entity_poly.pdbx_seq_one_letter_code
_entity_poly.pdbx_strand_id
1 'polypeptide(L)'
;MKILMATMGLDIGGAETHIVELAKELKAEGHDIVVASNGGVYVPEIVAAGIRHYQVPMHRRDAGCMLRSRKLLKEIIRTERPDVVHAHARIPAFLCGTLQRTMKFPFVTTAHWVFTTKGGLRYLTNWGQRTVAVSDDIKAYLIREYGVPEEHISVTINGIDTEKFSPQTSGQSVVE
;
A
#
# COMPACT_ATOMS: atom_id res chain seq x y z
N MET A 1 3.47 -7.65 15.49
CA MET A 1 4.13 -8.01 14.22
C MET A 1 4.82 -6.80 13.64
N LYS A 2 5.84 -7.00 12.81
CA LYS A 2 6.43 -5.92 12.01
C LYS A 2 5.85 -5.96 10.59
N ILE A 3 5.30 -4.85 10.12
CA ILE A 3 4.63 -4.74 8.82
C ILE A 3 5.34 -3.68 7.97
N LEU A 4 5.81 -4.06 6.78
CA LEU A 4 6.31 -3.11 5.80
C LEU A 4 5.19 -2.78 4.81
N MET A 5 4.70 -1.55 4.84
CA MET A 5 3.73 -1.03 3.88
C MET A 5 4.46 -0.33 2.73
N ALA A 6 4.18 -0.73 1.49
CA ALA A 6 4.82 -0.18 0.29
C ALA A 6 3.77 0.48 -0.62
N THR A 7 3.94 1.78 -0.90
CA THR A 7 3.05 2.57 -1.77
C THR A 7 3.85 3.45 -2.74
N MET A 8 3.18 3.98 -3.76
CA MET A 8 3.85 4.86 -4.74
C MET A 8 4.24 6.20 -4.14
N GLY A 9 3.32 6.84 -3.42
CA GLY A 9 3.50 8.14 -2.75
C GLY A 9 2.57 8.25 -1.55
N LEU A 10 2.66 9.36 -0.84
CA LEU A 10 1.83 9.73 0.31
C LEU A 10 1.34 11.17 0.16
N ASP A 11 0.85 11.51 -1.03
CA ASP A 11 0.21 12.79 -1.31
C ASP A 11 -1.30 12.75 -1.02
N ILE A 12 -2.04 13.81 -1.32
CA ILE A 12 -3.47 13.89 -1.06
C ILE A 12 -4.21 12.94 -2.01
N GLY A 13 -4.89 11.95 -1.46
CA GLY A 13 -5.67 10.96 -2.21
C GLY A 13 -6.33 9.94 -1.29
N GLY A 14 -7.41 9.31 -1.75
CA GLY A 14 -8.18 8.36 -0.92
C GLY A 14 -7.40 7.11 -0.53
N ALA A 15 -6.56 6.59 -1.43
CA ALA A 15 -5.69 5.44 -1.12
C ALA A 15 -4.59 5.82 -0.12
N GLU A 16 -4.00 7.00 -0.28
CA GLU A 16 -2.95 7.53 0.58
C GLU A 16 -3.47 7.81 1.99
N THR A 17 -4.62 8.47 2.11
CA THR A 17 -5.30 8.68 3.40
C THR A 17 -5.59 7.35 4.09
N HIS A 18 -6.14 6.36 3.36
CA HIS A 18 -6.38 5.03 3.91
C HIS A 18 -5.09 4.38 4.43
N ILE A 19 -3.97 4.49 3.70
CA ILE A 19 -2.68 3.92 4.11
C ILE A 19 -2.18 4.58 5.40
N VAL A 20 -2.30 5.90 5.50
CA VAL A 20 -1.88 6.67 6.68
C VAL A 20 -2.68 6.26 7.90
N GLU A 21 -4.01 6.26 7.81
CA GLU A 21 -4.88 5.87 8.92
C GLU A 21 -4.65 4.41 9.32
N LEU A 22 -4.61 3.48 8.34
CA LEU A 22 -4.31 2.07 8.62
C LEU A 22 -2.95 1.89 9.32
N ALA A 23 -1.92 2.63 8.91
CA ALA A 23 -0.59 2.55 9.53
C ALA A 23 -0.61 3.05 10.97
N LYS A 24 -1.35 4.12 11.26
CA LYS A 24 -1.52 4.69 12.61
C LYS A 24 -2.29 3.75 13.53
N GLU A 25 -3.41 3.21 13.05
CA GLU A 25 -4.25 2.27 13.80
C GLU A 25 -3.49 0.98 14.14
N LEU A 26 -2.85 0.35 13.16
CA LEU A 26 -2.05 -0.84 13.40
C LEU A 26 -0.90 -0.58 14.38
N LYS A 27 -0.32 0.63 14.35
CA LYS A 27 0.69 1.02 15.33
C LYS A 27 0.10 1.19 16.73
N ALA A 28 -1.09 1.79 16.85
CA ALA A 28 -1.80 1.93 18.12
C ALA A 28 -2.15 0.56 18.73
N GLU A 29 -2.44 -0.44 17.89
CA GLU A 29 -2.63 -1.83 18.31
C GLU A 29 -1.32 -2.58 18.66
N GLY A 30 -0.19 -1.89 18.69
CA GLY A 30 1.09 -2.44 19.11
C GLY A 30 1.90 -3.13 18.03
N HIS A 31 1.59 -2.91 16.75
CA HIS A 31 2.40 -3.40 15.64
C HIS A 31 3.58 -2.43 15.33
N ASP A 32 4.68 -2.97 14.85
CA ASP A 32 5.83 -2.18 14.36
C ASP A 32 5.63 -1.90 12.86
N ILE A 33 5.33 -0.66 12.52
CA ILE A 33 5.01 -0.26 11.16
C ILE A 33 6.18 0.47 10.52
N VAL A 34 6.48 0.07 9.30
CA VAL A 34 7.47 0.70 8.43
C VAL A 34 6.80 1.04 7.10
N VAL A 35 6.98 2.26 6.61
CA VAL A 35 6.40 2.68 5.33
C VAL A 35 7.51 2.98 4.32
N ALA A 36 7.37 2.46 3.10
CA ALA A 36 8.23 2.77 1.97
C ALA A 36 7.41 3.44 0.86
N SER A 37 7.78 4.67 0.48
CA SER A 37 7.11 5.42 -0.59
C SER A 37 8.07 6.42 -1.25
N ASN A 38 7.62 7.08 -2.34
CA ASN A 38 8.37 8.19 -2.93
C ASN A 38 8.35 9.49 -2.10
N GLY A 39 7.72 9.47 -0.92
CA GLY A 39 7.47 10.67 -0.12
C GLY A 39 6.04 11.20 -0.37
N GLY A 40 5.78 12.41 0.10
CA GLY A 40 4.50 13.10 -0.03
C GLY A 40 4.13 13.89 1.22
N VAL A 41 3.02 14.62 1.16
CA VAL A 41 2.58 15.56 2.20
C VAL A 41 2.26 14.89 3.54
N TYR A 42 1.92 13.59 3.53
CA TYR A 42 1.61 12.82 4.76
C TYR A 42 2.86 12.24 5.45
N VAL A 43 4.06 12.36 4.88
CA VAL A 43 5.28 11.82 5.52
C VAL A 43 5.52 12.42 6.91
N PRO A 44 5.41 13.75 7.13
CA PRO A 44 5.57 14.33 8.47
C PRO A 44 4.58 13.76 9.49
N GLU A 45 3.34 13.49 9.08
CA GLU A 45 2.29 12.95 9.94
C GLU A 45 2.63 11.53 10.42
N ILE A 46 3.02 10.63 9.51
CA ILE A 46 3.39 9.26 9.89
C ILE A 46 4.68 9.21 10.73
N VAL A 47 5.63 10.09 10.46
CA VAL A 47 6.87 10.21 11.26
C VAL A 47 6.56 10.73 12.67
N ALA A 48 5.67 11.74 12.80
CA ALA A 48 5.21 12.23 14.09
C ALA A 48 4.48 11.15 14.91
N ALA A 49 3.76 10.23 14.23
CA ALA A 49 3.17 9.05 14.86
C ALA A 49 4.21 7.97 15.23
N GLY A 50 5.52 8.23 15.03
CA GLY A 50 6.61 7.31 15.33
C GLY A 50 6.71 6.13 14.36
N ILE A 51 6.20 6.27 13.14
CA ILE A 51 6.30 5.29 12.06
C ILE A 51 7.54 5.61 11.21
N ARG A 52 8.40 4.63 10.98
CA ARG A 52 9.59 4.81 10.14
C ARG A 52 9.21 4.92 8.68
N HIS A 53 9.76 5.91 7.99
CA HIS A 53 9.57 6.09 6.55
C HIS A 53 10.89 5.94 5.79
N TYR A 54 10.84 5.16 4.71
CA TYR A 54 11.94 5.01 3.75
C TYR A 54 11.55 5.59 2.41
N GLN A 55 12.36 6.52 1.89
CA GLN A 55 12.11 7.08 0.57
C GLN A 55 12.57 6.13 -0.52
N VAL A 56 11.61 5.63 -1.31
CA VAL A 56 11.83 4.72 -2.43
C VAL A 56 11.11 5.26 -3.67
N PRO A 57 11.79 5.52 -4.80
CA PRO A 57 11.22 6.22 -5.95
C PRO A 57 10.28 5.33 -6.79
N MET A 58 9.18 4.87 -6.22
CA MET A 58 8.21 3.96 -6.86
C MET A 58 7.13 4.66 -7.70
N HIS A 59 7.32 5.94 -8.01
CA HIS A 59 6.35 6.74 -8.76
C HIS A 59 6.54 6.65 -10.30
N ARG A 60 7.67 6.13 -10.77
CA ARG A 60 8.02 6.05 -12.21
C ARG A 60 8.16 4.61 -12.67
N ARG A 61 7.86 4.40 -13.98
CA ARG A 61 7.89 3.07 -14.63
C ARG A 61 9.12 2.86 -15.52
N ASP A 62 10.04 3.81 -15.56
CA ASP A 62 11.29 3.61 -16.31
C ASP A 62 12.18 2.54 -15.65
N ALA A 63 12.94 1.82 -16.47
CA ALA A 63 13.71 0.66 -16.00
C ALA A 63 14.73 1.02 -14.91
N GLY A 64 15.37 2.18 -15.01
CA GLY A 64 16.36 2.64 -14.04
C GLY A 64 15.72 2.88 -12.65
N CYS A 65 14.59 3.58 -12.65
CA CYS A 65 13.83 3.82 -11.42
C CYS A 65 13.33 2.51 -10.80
N MET A 66 12.78 1.59 -11.61
CA MET A 66 12.32 0.28 -11.16
C MET A 66 13.42 -0.57 -10.54
N LEU A 67 14.60 -0.62 -11.16
CA LEU A 67 15.77 -1.33 -10.64
C LEU A 67 16.27 -0.74 -9.32
N ARG A 68 16.36 0.61 -9.25
CA ARG A 68 16.76 1.33 -8.04
C ARG A 68 15.75 1.05 -6.90
N SER A 69 14.46 1.17 -7.18
CA SER A 69 13.41 0.91 -6.19
C SER A 69 13.45 -0.53 -5.69
N ARG A 70 13.64 -1.51 -6.60
CA ARG A 70 13.78 -2.92 -6.24
C ARG A 70 14.99 -3.16 -5.35
N LYS A 71 16.14 -2.52 -5.63
CA LYS A 71 17.34 -2.63 -4.78
C LYS A 71 17.08 -2.08 -3.38
N LEU A 72 16.50 -0.87 -3.28
CA LEU A 72 16.18 -0.25 -2.00
C LEU A 72 15.18 -1.08 -1.19
N LEU A 73 14.09 -1.54 -1.81
CA LEU A 73 13.11 -2.42 -1.14
C LEU A 73 13.77 -3.71 -0.62
N LYS A 74 14.69 -4.32 -1.40
CA LYS A 74 15.43 -5.49 -0.97
C LYS A 74 16.27 -5.21 0.28
N GLU A 75 16.93 -4.07 0.34
CA GLU A 75 17.74 -3.64 1.48
C GLU A 75 16.84 -3.38 2.72
N ILE A 76 15.74 -2.65 2.52
CA ILE A 76 14.76 -2.40 3.60
C ILE A 76 14.21 -3.71 4.17
N ILE A 77 13.77 -4.65 3.33
CA ILE A 77 13.26 -5.95 3.77
C ILE A 77 14.32 -6.75 4.55
N ARG A 78 15.58 -6.68 4.13
CA ARG A 78 16.68 -7.35 4.84
C ARG A 78 16.98 -6.74 6.19
N THR A 79 16.97 -5.42 6.29
CA THR A 79 17.27 -4.66 7.51
C THR A 79 16.12 -4.76 8.50
N GLU A 80 14.91 -4.50 8.04
CA GLU A 80 13.72 -4.46 8.87
C GLU A 80 13.18 -5.84 9.25
N ARG A 81 13.41 -6.84 8.39
CA ARG A 81 12.90 -8.21 8.57
C ARG A 81 11.40 -8.22 8.90
N PRO A 82 10.55 -7.64 8.05
CA PRO A 82 9.13 -7.59 8.34
C PRO A 82 8.51 -8.98 8.36
N ASP A 83 7.56 -9.19 9.26
CA ASP A 83 6.74 -10.40 9.30
C ASP A 83 5.80 -10.47 8.09
N VAL A 84 5.35 -9.30 7.60
CA VAL A 84 4.49 -9.16 6.43
C VAL A 84 4.92 -7.96 5.60
N VAL A 85 4.93 -8.11 4.28
CA VAL A 85 5.02 -7.00 3.32
C VAL A 85 3.64 -6.76 2.73
N HIS A 86 3.16 -5.52 2.82
CA HIS A 86 1.85 -5.10 2.34
C HIS A 86 1.99 -4.01 1.27
N ALA A 87 1.60 -4.29 0.04
CA ALA A 87 1.69 -3.34 -1.06
C ALA A 87 0.32 -2.78 -1.45
N HIS A 88 0.25 -1.45 -1.64
CA HIS A 88 -1.00 -0.71 -1.87
C HIS A 88 -1.17 -0.16 -3.29
N ALA A 89 -0.24 -0.43 -4.19
CA ALA A 89 -0.31 0.03 -5.58
C ALA A 89 0.41 -0.92 -6.53
N ARG A 90 0.12 -0.81 -7.83
CA ARG A 90 0.63 -1.73 -8.86
C ARG A 90 2.16 -1.83 -8.88
N ILE A 91 2.88 -0.72 -8.89
CA ILE A 91 4.36 -0.73 -8.97
C ILE A 91 4.98 -1.35 -7.71
N PRO A 92 4.65 -0.91 -6.49
CA PRO A 92 5.09 -1.59 -5.27
C PRO A 92 4.74 -3.08 -5.26
N ALA A 93 3.51 -3.46 -5.64
CA ALA A 93 3.08 -4.84 -5.69
C ALA A 93 3.92 -5.68 -6.66
N PHE A 94 4.20 -5.18 -7.86
CA PHE A 94 5.08 -5.84 -8.82
C PHE A 94 6.50 -6.02 -8.27
N LEU A 95 7.10 -4.95 -7.72
CA LEU A 95 8.46 -4.98 -7.18
C LEU A 95 8.58 -5.94 -6.00
N CYS A 96 7.67 -5.84 -5.02
CA CYS A 96 7.62 -6.74 -3.87
C CYS A 96 7.38 -8.19 -4.29
N GLY A 97 6.50 -8.43 -5.26
CA GLY A 97 6.25 -9.76 -5.80
C GLY A 97 7.49 -10.40 -6.46
N THR A 98 8.33 -9.58 -7.15
CA THR A 98 9.62 -10.10 -7.69
C THR A 98 10.60 -10.45 -6.57
N LEU A 99 10.59 -9.72 -5.46
CA LEU A 99 11.44 -9.99 -4.31
C LEU A 99 10.94 -11.18 -3.49
N GLN A 100 9.64 -11.31 -3.33
CA GLN A 100 8.99 -12.41 -2.61
C GLN A 100 9.39 -13.80 -3.16
N ARG A 101 9.56 -13.93 -4.48
CA ARG A 101 10.00 -15.19 -5.11
C ARG A 101 11.33 -15.71 -4.56
N THR A 102 12.23 -14.82 -4.16
CA THR A 102 13.58 -15.16 -3.68
C THR A 102 13.75 -15.02 -2.18
N MET A 103 13.04 -14.06 -1.55
CA MET A 103 13.19 -13.74 -0.13
C MET A 103 12.15 -14.44 0.75
N LYS A 104 11.05 -14.98 0.15
CA LYS A 104 10.05 -15.85 0.79
C LYS A 104 9.36 -15.23 2.03
N PHE A 105 9.04 -13.95 2.01
CA PHE A 105 8.24 -13.30 3.05
C PHE A 105 6.73 -13.44 2.77
N PRO A 106 5.86 -13.38 3.78
CA PRO A 106 4.41 -13.23 3.61
C PRO A 106 4.08 -11.93 2.88
N PHE A 107 3.26 -12.01 1.84
CA PHE A 107 2.98 -10.91 0.95
C PHE A 107 1.48 -10.69 0.74
N VAL A 108 1.01 -9.50 1.13
CA VAL A 108 -0.38 -9.04 1.00
C VAL A 108 -0.43 -7.82 0.07
N THR A 109 -1.53 -7.66 -0.64
CA THR A 109 -1.79 -6.47 -1.45
C THR A 109 -3.16 -5.89 -1.14
N THR A 110 -3.34 -4.57 -1.33
CA THR A 110 -4.66 -3.95 -1.36
C THR A 110 -4.94 -3.37 -2.75
N ALA A 111 -6.09 -3.71 -3.29
CA ALA A 111 -6.61 -3.15 -4.53
C ALA A 111 -7.57 -2.00 -4.20
N HIS A 112 -7.13 -0.76 -4.41
CA HIS A 112 -7.92 0.46 -4.19
C HIS A 112 -8.71 0.90 -5.42
N TRP A 113 -8.34 0.40 -6.61
CA TRP A 113 -8.93 0.81 -7.88
C TRP A 113 -8.78 -0.27 -8.95
N VAL A 114 -9.52 -0.09 -10.05
CA VAL A 114 -9.35 -0.89 -11.26
C VAL A 114 -8.15 -0.40 -12.06
N PHE A 115 -7.37 -1.33 -12.63
CA PHE A 115 -6.21 -1.01 -13.45
C PHE A 115 -6.41 -1.49 -14.88
N THR A 116 -5.91 -0.74 -15.87
CA THR A 116 -5.92 -1.24 -17.24
C THR A 116 -5.12 -2.53 -17.39
N THR A 117 -5.71 -3.50 -18.07
CA THR A 117 -5.10 -4.80 -18.40
C THR A 117 -4.51 -4.83 -19.82
N LYS A 118 -4.75 -3.75 -20.63
CA LYS A 118 -4.31 -3.65 -22.01
C LYS A 118 -2.78 -3.63 -22.13
N GLY A 119 -2.29 -4.04 -23.32
CA GLY A 119 -0.87 -3.92 -23.66
C GLY A 119 0.08 -4.73 -22.76
N GLY A 120 -0.35 -5.86 -22.21
CA GLY A 120 0.47 -6.71 -21.35
C GLY A 120 0.62 -6.22 -19.91
N LEU A 121 0.02 -5.10 -19.54
CA LEU A 121 0.08 -4.55 -18.17
C LEU A 121 -0.52 -5.49 -17.11
N ARG A 122 -1.34 -6.45 -17.53
CA ARG A 122 -1.82 -7.53 -16.66
C ARG A 122 -0.68 -8.29 -16.01
N TYR A 123 0.40 -8.56 -16.77
CA TYR A 123 1.56 -9.34 -16.27
C TYR A 123 2.51 -8.53 -15.39
N LEU A 124 2.39 -7.20 -15.37
CA LEU A 124 3.14 -6.30 -14.49
C LEU A 124 2.40 -6.02 -13.17
N THR A 125 1.52 -6.96 -12.77
CA THR A 125 0.76 -6.85 -11.53
C THR A 125 0.99 -8.13 -10.72
N ASN A 126 1.10 -7.99 -9.42
CA ASN A 126 1.16 -9.11 -8.49
C ASN A 126 0.16 -8.85 -7.36
N TRP A 127 -0.69 -9.81 -7.07
CA TRP A 127 -1.74 -9.69 -6.06
C TRP A 127 -1.38 -10.36 -4.73
N GLY A 128 -0.09 -10.75 -4.58
CA GLY A 128 0.39 -11.39 -3.35
C GLY A 128 -0.15 -12.80 -3.13
N GLN A 129 -0.01 -13.25 -1.90
CA GLN A 129 -0.58 -14.53 -1.42
C GLN A 129 -2.00 -14.31 -0.87
N ARG A 130 -2.30 -13.09 -0.48
CA ARG A 130 -3.63 -12.60 -0.08
C ARG A 130 -3.81 -11.20 -0.63
N THR A 131 -5.05 -10.87 -0.97
CA THR A 131 -5.43 -9.57 -1.51
C THR A 131 -6.60 -9.01 -0.73
N VAL A 132 -6.52 -7.76 -0.35
CA VAL A 132 -7.65 -7.00 0.18
C VAL A 132 -8.27 -6.21 -0.97
N ALA A 133 -9.57 -6.35 -1.16
CA ALA A 133 -10.38 -5.55 -2.08
C ALA A 133 -11.18 -4.53 -1.25
N VAL A 134 -11.19 -3.26 -1.66
CA VAL A 134 -11.90 -2.20 -0.91
C VAL A 134 -13.41 -2.19 -1.16
N SER A 135 -13.91 -3.05 -2.05
CA SER A 135 -15.35 -3.26 -2.32
C SER A 135 -15.58 -4.59 -3.02
N ASP A 136 -16.85 -5.03 -3.06
CA ASP A 136 -17.24 -6.23 -3.80
C ASP A 136 -17.03 -6.07 -5.32
N ASP A 137 -17.19 -4.87 -5.86
CA ASP A 137 -16.90 -4.58 -7.28
C ASP A 137 -15.42 -4.80 -7.60
N ILE A 138 -14.51 -4.36 -6.72
CA ILE A 138 -13.08 -4.60 -6.86
C ILE A 138 -12.77 -6.10 -6.73
N LYS A 139 -13.40 -6.82 -5.80
CA LYS A 139 -13.28 -8.28 -5.69
C LYS A 139 -13.70 -8.95 -7.00
N ALA A 140 -14.88 -8.63 -7.52
CA ALA A 140 -15.37 -9.19 -8.78
C ALA A 140 -14.44 -8.87 -9.96
N TYR A 141 -13.89 -7.66 -10.00
CA TYR A 141 -12.89 -7.26 -10.99
C TYR A 141 -11.60 -8.10 -10.90
N LEU A 142 -11.06 -8.32 -9.71
CA LEU A 142 -9.85 -9.13 -9.50
C LEU A 142 -10.02 -10.57 -9.98
N ILE A 143 -11.17 -11.18 -9.69
CA ILE A 143 -11.51 -12.52 -10.14
C ILE A 143 -11.61 -12.55 -11.66
N ARG A 144 -12.40 -11.65 -12.25
CA ARG A 144 -12.68 -11.64 -13.70
C ARG A 144 -11.45 -11.30 -14.55
N GLU A 145 -10.71 -10.23 -14.17
CA GLU A 145 -9.65 -9.69 -15.02
C GLU A 145 -8.28 -10.32 -14.76
N TYR A 146 -8.03 -10.77 -13.54
CA TYR A 146 -6.72 -11.32 -13.13
C TYR A 146 -6.76 -12.79 -12.77
N GLY A 147 -7.94 -13.38 -12.58
CA GLY A 147 -8.09 -14.77 -12.16
C GLY A 147 -7.55 -15.01 -10.75
N VAL A 148 -7.64 -14.00 -9.87
CA VAL A 148 -7.29 -14.19 -8.46
C VAL A 148 -8.29 -15.13 -7.82
N PRO A 149 -7.88 -16.22 -7.17
CA PRO A 149 -8.80 -17.13 -6.49
C PRO A 149 -9.62 -16.39 -5.43
N GLU A 150 -10.92 -16.68 -5.38
CA GLU A 150 -11.83 -15.97 -4.48
C GLU A 150 -11.42 -16.13 -3.00
N GLU A 151 -10.96 -17.31 -2.63
CA GLU A 151 -10.48 -17.64 -1.29
C GLU A 151 -9.20 -16.88 -0.89
N HIS A 152 -8.54 -16.21 -1.85
CA HIS A 152 -7.38 -15.34 -1.60
C HIS A 152 -7.77 -13.88 -1.43
N ILE A 153 -9.04 -13.52 -1.61
CA ILE A 153 -9.52 -12.14 -1.56
C ILE A 153 -10.39 -11.93 -0.32
N SER A 154 -10.00 -10.96 0.50
CA SER A 154 -10.83 -10.44 1.57
C SER A 154 -11.39 -9.07 1.16
N VAL A 155 -12.67 -8.81 1.45
CA VAL A 155 -13.26 -7.48 1.23
C VAL A 155 -13.23 -6.71 2.54
N THR A 156 -12.67 -5.50 2.49
CA THR A 156 -12.66 -4.56 3.63
C THR A 156 -12.99 -3.18 3.11
N ILE A 157 -14.15 -2.67 3.50
CA ILE A 157 -14.55 -1.30 3.16
C ILE A 157 -13.66 -0.33 3.95
N ASN A 158 -13.17 0.69 3.27
CA ASN A 158 -12.36 1.72 3.93
C ASN A 158 -13.16 2.40 5.04
N GLY A 159 -12.58 2.44 6.23
CA GLY A 159 -13.09 3.24 7.35
C GLY A 159 -12.67 4.70 7.23
N ILE A 160 -13.31 5.54 8.02
CA ILE A 160 -12.92 6.94 8.25
C ILE A 160 -12.81 7.18 9.74
N ASP A 161 -11.96 8.11 10.14
CA ASP A 161 -11.92 8.63 11.50
C ASP A 161 -13.20 9.41 11.80
N THR A 162 -14.09 8.82 12.59
CA THR A 162 -15.41 9.39 12.93
C THR A 162 -15.34 10.52 13.96
N GLU A 163 -14.21 10.69 14.65
CA GLU A 163 -13.98 11.84 15.53
C GLU A 163 -13.57 13.06 14.69
N LYS A 164 -12.65 12.87 13.76
CA LYS A 164 -12.17 13.91 12.83
C LYS A 164 -13.25 14.35 11.83
N PHE A 165 -14.06 13.41 11.33
CA PHE A 165 -15.12 13.63 10.35
C PHE A 165 -16.51 13.47 10.96
N SER A 166 -16.78 14.19 12.04
CA SER A 166 -18.10 14.21 12.68
C SER A 166 -19.01 15.30 12.09
N PRO A 167 -20.34 15.17 12.17
CA PRO A 167 -21.28 16.23 11.76
C PRO A 167 -21.09 17.56 12.50
N GLN A 168 -20.44 17.53 13.66
CA GLN A 168 -20.11 18.71 14.45
C GLN A 168 -18.81 19.42 14.00
N THR A 169 -18.03 18.80 13.14
CA THR A 169 -16.78 19.40 12.64
C THR A 169 -17.12 20.58 11.74
N SER A 170 -16.74 21.79 12.16
CA SER A 170 -16.97 23.02 11.40
C SER A 170 -16.11 23.02 10.14
N GLY A 171 -16.72 23.26 8.96
CA GLY A 171 -16.01 23.47 7.69
C GLY A 171 -15.48 24.89 7.50
N GLN A 172 -15.57 25.78 8.50
CA GLN A 172 -15.19 27.20 8.37
C GLN A 172 -13.71 27.42 8.04
N SER A 173 -12.82 26.52 8.43
CA SER A 173 -11.38 26.61 8.12
C SER A 173 -11.02 26.21 6.67
N VAL A 174 -11.99 25.78 5.87
CA VAL A 174 -11.77 25.35 4.47
C VAL A 174 -12.12 26.49 3.49
N VAL A 175 -12.69 27.56 3.96
CA VAL A 175 -13.23 28.69 3.15
C VAL A 175 -12.32 29.93 3.19
N GLU A 176 -11.23 29.91 3.94
CA GLU A 176 -10.15 30.90 3.93
C GLU A 176 -8.95 30.39 3.11
#